data_637b3ebbb5264fbcc1295c2659785747
#
_entry.id   637b3ebbb5264fbcc1295c2659785747
#
_cell.length_a   1.000
_cell.length_b   1.000
_cell.length_c   1.000
_cell.angle_alpha   90.00
_cell.angle_beta   90.00
_cell.angle_gamma   90.00
#
_symmetry.space_group_name_H-M   'P 1'
#
loop_
_entity.id
_entity.type
_entity.pdbx_description
1 polymer ?
#
loop_
_entity_poly.entity_id
_entity_poly.type
_entity_poly.pdbx_seq_one_letter_code
_entity_poly.pdbx_strand_id
1 'polypeptide(L)'
;MKQRRLLSLLLALALLAGCAPAAEPPASPSPTPVSTSTPTPEPTPTPAPEPTHAPEPVDFREFLDGVNAARKAIATREEPIELPAEYTPDFSGQNHTFTEEEMERLTTPHEAEENLDKEGLLADVDTFFLLLQTTYGAYYYFGGDDVFLPIRDAVKEELASLEKPTVRDLDDILYKHLSPVLVDGHFSLESHAMRTPHAQYMYYVPNLYLDSAEGAENPDYIKPTIGPDGRICYWYAALSHDGSDLPDTLDGNPLNWNRAFSVNVNGGNAPAFSESEWEGVPVLTSRSMRDRGENADASKQALQRLADCGGEYADSPLLIFDLRDNSGGNDKYINNWFRDWSGAKGGSRSLWILRYSQLSCRLFSHYSANYIGAYHVFSSPATWADRSGPVFVLQDKGVASSGESAVENFRTAADVLFVGGPTLGCALTPNNIRLYLPHSGLSCYFGTGLAFCETDENRDGVGFLPDLWVAPAQAMVLTKKLIEYYGLNVEP
;
A
#
# COMPACT_ATOMS: atom_id res chain seq x y z
N MET A 1 -16.03 44.62 -8.18
CA MET A 1 -15.27 45.35 -9.23
C MET A 1 -14.28 44.35 -9.79
N LYS A 2 -14.62 43.62 -10.85
CA LYS A 2 -14.34 43.90 -12.28
C LYS A 2 -12.85 44.00 -12.58
N GLN A 3 -12.40 43.08 -13.38
CA GLN A 3 -11.18 42.94 -14.16
C GLN A 3 -10.09 42.04 -13.56
N ARG A 4 -10.07 40.78 -14.07
CA ARG A 4 -9.03 40.14 -14.88
C ARG A 4 -9.48 38.74 -15.26
N ARG A 5 -10.33 38.65 -16.27
CA ARG A 5 -10.43 37.49 -17.16
C ARG A 5 -9.91 38.01 -18.50
N LEU A 6 -8.95 37.31 -19.09
CA LEU A 6 -8.53 37.23 -20.46
C LEU A 6 -7.01 37.00 -20.49
N LEU A 7 -6.59 35.76 -20.61
CA LEU A 7 -5.45 35.32 -21.42
C LEU A 7 -5.30 33.81 -21.26
N SER A 8 -6.01 33.06 -22.08
CA SER A 8 -5.69 31.63 -22.36
C SER A 8 -6.62 31.18 -23.49
N LEU A 9 -6.44 31.75 -24.66
CA LEU A 9 -7.05 31.26 -25.89
C LEU A 9 -6.18 31.77 -27.05
N LEU A 10 -5.16 30.99 -27.45
CA LEU A 10 -4.44 31.10 -28.72
C LEU A 10 -3.21 30.20 -28.65
N LEU A 11 -3.40 28.90 -28.93
CA LEU A 11 -2.40 28.02 -29.56
C LEU A 11 -3.07 26.71 -29.97
N ALA A 12 -3.87 26.77 -31.02
CA ALA A 12 -4.32 25.61 -31.77
C ALA A 12 -4.67 26.09 -33.16
N LEU A 13 -3.68 26.11 -34.06
CA LEU A 13 -3.87 26.09 -35.53
C LEU A 13 -2.48 26.26 -36.19
N ALA A 14 -1.85 25.14 -36.52
CA ALA A 14 -0.92 25.03 -37.65
C ALA A 14 -0.38 23.60 -37.71
N LEU A 15 -0.97 22.78 -38.56
CA LEU A 15 -0.32 21.64 -39.24
C LEU A 15 -1.35 20.96 -40.12
N LEU A 16 -1.65 21.63 -41.24
CA LEU A 16 -2.24 21.06 -42.41
C LEU A 16 -1.48 21.64 -43.60
N ALA A 17 -0.64 20.82 -44.25
CA ALA A 17 -0.36 20.86 -45.69
C ALA A 17 0.91 20.04 -46.00
N GLY A 18 0.80 19.04 -46.85
CA GLY A 18 1.91 18.30 -47.38
C GLY A 18 1.50 16.99 -48.05
N CYS A 19 0.56 17.02 -49.02
CA CYS A 19 0.40 15.93 -49.98
C CYS A 19 1.46 16.07 -51.10
N ALA A 20 2.29 15.03 -51.29
CA ALA A 20 3.05 14.80 -52.50
C ALA A 20 2.67 13.43 -53.09
N PRO A 21 2.62 13.28 -54.44
CA PRO A 21 1.96 12.17 -55.09
C PRO A 21 2.83 10.89 -55.17
N ALA A 22 2.12 9.76 -55.24
CA ALA A 22 2.66 8.42 -55.33
C ALA A 22 3.38 8.17 -56.67
N ALA A 23 4.53 7.51 -56.62
CA ALA A 23 5.24 6.99 -57.78
C ALA A 23 4.67 5.62 -58.19
N GLU A 24 4.55 5.40 -59.49
CA GLU A 24 4.10 4.15 -60.13
C GLU A 24 5.06 2.98 -59.88
N PRO A 25 4.58 1.72 -59.79
CA PRO A 25 5.41 0.55 -59.63
C PRO A 25 6.02 0.10 -60.98
N PRO A 26 7.24 -0.48 -60.98
CA PRO A 26 7.88 -0.99 -62.20
C PRO A 26 7.29 -2.32 -62.67
N ALA A 27 7.32 -2.52 -64.00
CA ALA A 27 6.75 -3.62 -64.71
C ALA A 27 7.36 -5.00 -64.40
N SER A 28 6.50 -6.02 -64.43
CA SER A 28 6.81 -7.44 -64.25
C SER A 28 7.69 -8.01 -65.39
N PRO A 29 8.68 -8.85 -65.08
CA PRO A 29 9.40 -9.59 -66.11
C PRO A 29 8.64 -10.85 -66.56
N SER A 30 8.79 -11.16 -67.86
CA SER A 30 8.25 -12.31 -68.58
C SER A 30 8.71 -13.67 -68.06
N PRO A 31 7.91 -14.74 -68.20
CA PRO A 31 8.21 -16.05 -67.64
C PRO A 31 9.26 -16.83 -68.41
N THR A 32 10.22 -17.43 -67.73
CA THR A 32 11.20 -18.39 -68.18
C THR A 32 10.57 -19.79 -68.22
N PRO A 33 10.94 -20.70 -69.13
CA PRO A 33 10.26 -22.00 -69.31
C PRO A 33 10.57 -22.98 -68.18
N VAL A 34 9.50 -23.67 -67.75
CA VAL A 34 9.50 -24.66 -66.70
C VAL A 34 10.18 -25.96 -67.15
N SER A 35 11.20 -26.38 -66.40
CA SER A 35 11.78 -27.71 -66.48
C SER A 35 10.90 -28.70 -65.68
N THR A 36 10.42 -29.73 -66.40
CA THR A 36 9.63 -30.82 -65.78
C THR A 36 10.52 -31.70 -64.91
N SER A 37 10.34 -31.59 -63.55
CA SER A 37 10.92 -32.52 -62.55
C SER A 37 9.92 -33.66 -62.26
N THR A 38 10.46 -34.87 -62.20
CA THR A 38 9.80 -36.11 -61.79
C THR A 38 9.16 -35.99 -60.43
N PRO A 39 7.94 -36.48 -60.18
CA PRO A 39 7.28 -36.36 -58.89
C PRO A 39 8.03 -37.17 -57.83
N THR A 40 8.46 -36.50 -56.76
CA THR A 40 8.93 -37.10 -55.52
C THR A 40 7.71 -37.69 -54.81
N PRO A 41 7.80 -38.90 -54.18
CA PRO A 41 6.67 -39.46 -53.45
C PRO A 41 6.26 -38.54 -52.32
N GLU A 42 4.96 -38.31 -52.20
CA GLU A 42 4.30 -37.51 -51.19
C GLU A 42 4.62 -38.10 -49.79
N PRO A 43 5.10 -37.34 -48.80
CA PRO A 43 5.32 -37.84 -47.45
C PRO A 43 3.97 -38.26 -46.85
N THR A 44 3.93 -39.44 -46.28
CA THR A 44 2.81 -39.94 -45.49
C THR A 44 2.45 -38.91 -44.44
N PRO A 45 1.18 -38.47 -44.33
CA PRO A 45 0.79 -37.49 -43.32
C PRO A 45 1.11 -38.02 -41.92
N THR A 46 1.97 -37.34 -41.20
CA THR A 46 2.19 -37.53 -39.78
C THR A 46 0.81 -37.36 -39.09
N PRO A 47 0.37 -38.29 -38.26
CA PRO A 47 -0.88 -38.10 -37.52
C PRO A 47 -0.81 -36.76 -36.78
N ALA A 48 -1.87 -35.97 -36.92
CA ALA A 48 -2.00 -34.72 -36.19
C ALA A 48 -1.85 -35.06 -34.67
N PRO A 49 -1.11 -34.26 -33.88
CA PRO A 49 -1.06 -34.48 -32.46
C PRO A 49 -2.50 -34.50 -31.93
N GLU A 50 -2.80 -35.49 -31.08
CA GLU A 50 -4.07 -35.51 -30.37
C GLU A 50 -4.28 -34.14 -29.71
N PRO A 51 -5.52 -33.60 -29.73
CA PRO A 51 -5.80 -32.35 -29.08
C PRO A 51 -5.37 -32.50 -27.62
N THR A 52 -4.33 -31.82 -27.21
CA THR A 52 -3.98 -31.64 -25.82
C THR A 52 -5.26 -31.14 -25.16
N HIS A 53 -5.80 -31.90 -24.20
CA HIS A 53 -6.91 -31.43 -23.35
C HIS A 53 -6.54 -30.03 -22.88
N ALA A 54 -7.43 -29.07 -23.14
CA ALA A 54 -7.29 -27.76 -22.51
C ALA A 54 -7.19 -28.02 -21.01
N PRO A 55 -6.20 -27.42 -20.33
CA PRO A 55 -6.04 -27.63 -18.89
C PRO A 55 -7.36 -27.30 -18.20
N GLU A 56 -7.75 -28.15 -17.24
CA GLU A 56 -8.98 -27.91 -16.47
C GLU A 56 -8.86 -26.57 -15.72
N PRO A 57 -9.92 -25.76 -15.67
CA PRO A 57 -9.91 -24.52 -14.95
C PRO A 57 -9.65 -24.78 -13.46
N VAL A 58 -8.93 -23.87 -12.80
CA VAL A 58 -8.72 -23.91 -11.34
C VAL A 58 -10.07 -23.96 -10.65
N ASP A 59 -10.28 -24.93 -9.77
CA ASP A 59 -11.48 -25.02 -8.96
C ASP A 59 -11.50 -23.86 -7.94
N PHE A 60 -12.58 -23.09 -7.94
CA PHE A 60 -12.71 -21.91 -7.06
C PHE A 60 -12.69 -22.31 -5.58
N ARG A 61 -13.38 -23.39 -5.21
CA ARG A 61 -13.46 -23.81 -3.81
C ARG A 61 -12.12 -24.35 -3.31
N GLU A 62 -11.42 -25.12 -4.13
CA GLU A 62 -10.08 -25.62 -3.80
C GLU A 62 -9.09 -24.46 -3.63
N PHE A 63 -9.14 -23.46 -4.51
CA PHE A 63 -8.30 -22.26 -4.39
C PHE A 63 -8.60 -21.50 -3.09
N LEU A 64 -9.86 -21.25 -2.79
CA LEU A 64 -10.31 -20.55 -1.59
C LEU A 64 -9.94 -21.31 -0.31
N ASP A 65 -10.12 -22.64 -0.29
CA ASP A 65 -9.74 -23.49 0.83
C ASP A 65 -8.23 -23.48 1.09
N GLY A 66 -7.42 -23.44 0.03
CA GLY A 66 -5.97 -23.27 0.15
C GLY A 66 -5.58 -21.95 0.79
N VAL A 67 -6.22 -20.85 0.38
CA VAL A 67 -6.01 -19.51 0.98
C VAL A 67 -6.45 -19.51 2.45
N ASN A 68 -7.62 -20.08 2.76
CA ASN A 68 -8.14 -20.19 4.13
C ASN A 68 -7.18 -20.96 5.03
N ALA A 69 -6.69 -22.12 4.56
CA ALA A 69 -5.75 -22.96 5.33
C ALA A 69 -4.45 -22.22 5.67
N ALA A 70 -3.87 -21.54 4.68
CA ALA A 70 -2.64 -20.77 4.87
C ALA A 70 -2.81 -19.64 5.90
N ARG A 71 -3.90 -18.88 5.81
CA ARG A 71 -4.19 -17.78 6.74
C ARG A 71 -4.54 -18.27 8.14
N LYS A 72 -5.38 -19.30 8.23
CA LYS A 72 -5.74 -19.89 9.52
C LYS A 72 -4.51 -20.38 10.27
N ALA A 73 -3.56 -21.01 9.57
CA ALA A 73 -2.31 -21.47 10.16
C ALA A 73 -1.49 -20.31 10.76
N ILE A 74 -1.48 -19.14 10.12
CA ILE A 74 -0.82 -17.93 10.65
C ILE A 74 -1.62 -17.37 11.84
N ALA A 75 -2.93 -17.17 11.68
CA ALA A 75 -3.79 -16.57 12.67
C ALA A 75 -3.88 -17.40 13.97
N THR A 76 -3.80 -18.72 13.88
CA THR A 76 -3.89 -19.63 15.03
C THR A 76 -2.53 -20.06 15.59
N ARG A 77 -1.43 -19.45 15.14
CA ARG A 77 -0.09 -19.71 15.67
C ARG A 77 -0.04 -19.32 17.16
N GLU A 78 0.44 -20.22 18.00
CA GLU A 78 0.50 -20.03 19.46
C GLU A 78 1.81 -19.40 19.93
N GLU A 79 2.89 -19.54 19.15
CA GLU A 79 4.20 -19.01 19.52
C GLU A 79 4.11 -17.47 19.66
N PRO A 80 4.62 -16.91 20.76
CA PRO A 80 4.63 -15.46 20.95
C PRO A 80 5.53 -14.80 19.90
N ILE A 81 5.20 -13.56 19.56
CA ILE A 81 6.12 -12.71 18.79
C ILE A 81 7.30 -12.40 19.71
N GLU A 82 8.51 -12.75 19.31
CA GLU A 82 9.71 -12.43 20.08
C GLU A 82 9.98 -10.93 20.01
N LEU A 83 10.24 -10.33 21.18
CA LEU A 83 10.68 -8.95 21.27
C LEU A 83 12.18 -8.92 21.56
N PRO A 84 13.02 -8.48 20.61
CA PRO A 84 14.42 -8.25 20.86
C PRO A 84 14.60 -7.20 21.97
N ALA A 85 15.44 -7.49 22.96
CA ALA A 85 15.67 -6.60 24.10
C ALA A 85 16.20 -5.21 23.72
N GLU A 86 16.91 -5.15 22.59
CA GLU A 86 17.46 -3.91 22.00
C GLU A 86 16.39 -2.93 21.54
N TYR A 87 15.13 -3.37 21.31
CA TYR A 87 14.05 -2.45 20.93
C TYR A 87 13.42 -1.71 22.11
N THR A 88 13.67 -2.18 23.32
CA THR A 88 13.15 -1.57 24.54
C THR A 88 14.22 -1.42 25.62
N PRO A 89 15.36 -0.78 25.30
CA PRO A 89 16.40 -0.54 26.30
C PRO A 89 15.88 0.40 27.40
N ASP A 90 16.52 0.35 28.57
CA ASP A 90 16.22 1.34 29.61
C ASP A 90 16.66 2.74 29.15
N PHE A 91 15.67 3.62 28.97
CA PHE A 91 15.91 5.03 28.62
C PHE A 91 15.43 6.02 29.69
N SER A 92 15.21 5.53 30.91
CA SER A 92 14.75 6.35 32.03
C SER A 92 15.68 7.52 32.35
N GLY A 93 16.97 7.38 32.07
CA GLY A 93 17.98 8.45 32.20
C GLY A 93 18.01 9.46 31.04
N GLN A 94 17.31 9.20 29.93
CA GLN A 94 17.28 10.04 28.73
C GLN A 94 16.00 10.90 28.63
N ASN A 95 15.22 10.98 29.71
CA ASN A 95 14.00 11.78 29.71
C ASN A 95 14.33 13.26 29.64
N HIS A 96 14.20 13.85 28.46
CA HIS A 96 14.19 15.31 28.32
C HIS A 96 12.81 15.83 28.74
N THR A 97 12.82 16.86 29.57
CA THR A 97 11.59 17.53 30.00
C THR A 97 11.44 18.83 29.22
N PHE A 98 10.48 18.87 28.32
CA PHE A 98 10.06 20.09 27.62
C PHE A 98 9.22 20.95 28.57
N THR A 99 9.43 22.26 28.52
CA THR A 99 8.52 23.23 29.15
C THR A 99 7.19 23.30 28.40
N GLU A 100 6.16 23.88 29.02
CA GLU A 100 4.85 24.07 28.34
C GLU A 100 4.99 24.94 27.08
N GLU A 101 5.85 25.94 27.10
CA GLU A 101 6.12 26.82 25.94
C GLU A 101 6.78 26.05 24.79
N GLU A 102 7.81 25.23 25.08
CA GLU A 102 8.43 24.36 24.08
C GLU A 102 7.45 23.34 23.53
N MET A 103 6.63 22.69 24.36
CA MET A 103 5.59 21.76 23.89
C MET A 103 4.57 22.44 22.99
N GLU A 104 4.12 23.64 23.37
CA GLU A 104 3.19 24.42 22.53
C GLU A 104 3.81 24.75 21.16
N ARG A 105 5.08 25.22 21.17
CA ARG A 105 5.83 25.52 19.96
C ARG A 105 5.99 24.31 19.06
N LEU A 106 6.33 23.15 19.63
CA LEU A 106 6.49 21.89 18.91
C LEU A 106 5.16 21.33 18.34
N THR A 107 4.02 21.64 18.94
CA THR A 107 2.72 21.04 18.55
C THR A 107 1.82 21.97 17.75
N THR A 108 2.19 23.26 17.62
CA THR A 108 1.40 24.27 16.91
C THR A 108 2.09 24.69 15.61
N PRO A 109 1.39 24.65 14.44
CA PRO A 109 1.95 25.12 13.19
C PRO A 109 2.41 26.58 13.29
N HIS A 110 3.58 26.89 12.78
CA HIS A 110 4.09 28.25 12.71
C HIS A 110 5.07 28.41 11.54
N GLU A 111 5.23 29.62 11.09
CA GLU A 111 6.23 29.99 10.07
C GLU A 111 7.63 30.02 10.67
N ALA A 112 8.65 29.98 9.79
CA ALA A 112 10.02 30.19 10.19
C ALA A 112 10.21 31.56 10.88
N GLU A 113 11.15 31.64 11.78
CA GLU A 113 11.50 32.90 12.42
C GLU A 113 11.95 33.94 11.39
N GLU A 114 11.54 35.20 11.57
CA GLU A 114 11.80 36.31 10.61
C GLU A 114 13.33 36.49 10.34
N ASN A 115 14.14 36.23 11.35
CA ASN A 115 15.63 36.36 11.28
C ASN A 115 16.31 35.00 11.40
N LEU A 116 15.66 33.93 10.88
CA LEU A 116 16.25 32.59 10.91
C LEU A 116 17.63 32.58 10.25
N ASP A 117 18.62 32.14 11.01
CA ASP A 117 19.99 32.00 10.56
C ASP A 117 20.49 30.55 10.65
N LYS A 118 21.78 30.34 10.35
CA LYS A 118 22.41 29.02 10.40
C LYS A 118 22.39 28.43 11.81
N GLU A 119 22.53 29.24 12.86
CA GLU A 119 22.52 28.75 14.24
C GLU A 119 21.15 28.23 14.63
N GLY A 120 20.09 28.91 14.26
CA GLY A 120 18.70 28.43 14.45
C GLY A 120 18.43 27.12 13.72
N LEU A 121 18.86 26.96 12.47
CA LEU A 121 18.74 25.72 11.73
C LEU A 121 19.53 24.57 12.37
N LEU A 122 20.74 24.82 12.87
CA LEU A 122 21.54 23.81 13.58
C LEU A 122 20.89 23.40 14.92
N ALA A 123 20.26 24.36 15.63
CA ALA A 123 19.51 24.08 16.84
C ALA A 123 18.25 23.21 16.52
N ASP A 124 17.60 23.44 15.38
CA ASP A 124 16.49 22.59 14.91
C ASP A 124 16.96 21.17 14.59
N VAL A 125 18.15 20.95 14.06
CA VAL A 125 18.73 19.61 13.90
C VAL A 125 18.85 18.92 15.26
N ASP A 126 19.41 19.57 16.27
CA ASP A 126 19.53 19.00 17.60
C ASP A 126 18.15 18.67 18.21
N THR A 127 17.18 19.56 18.05
CA THR A 127 15.79 19.35 18.49
C THR A 127 15.15 18.18 17.77
N PHE A 128 15.31 18.07 16.45
CA PHE A 128 14.76 16.97 15.67
C PHE A 128 15.27 15.60 16.14
N PHE A 129 16.59 15.45 16.32
CA PHE A 129 17.14 14.19 16.80
C PHE A 129 16.78 13.91 18.27
N LEU A 130 16.61 14.93 19.09
CA LEU A 130 16.06 14.78 20.45
C LEU A 130 14.61 14.27 20.43
N LEU A 131 13.76 14.77 19.50
CA LEU A 131 12.40 14.28 19.31
C LEU A 131 12.38 12.82 18.88
N LEU A 132 13.29 12.41 17.96
CA LEU A 132 13.43 11.01 17.59
C LEU A 132 13.83 10.16 18.79
N GLN A 133 14.87 10.58 19.51
CA GLN A 133 15.39 9.86 20.68
C GLN A 133 14.36 9.71 21.79
N THR A 134 13.51 10.70 22.05
CA THR A 134 12.56 10.69 23.16
C THR A 134 11.16 10.19 22.79
N THR A 135 10.72 10.34 21.53
CA THR A 135 9.31 10.22 21.17
C THR A 135 9.04 9.25 20.00
N TYR A 136 9.96 9.06 19.06
CA TYR A 136 9.78 8.16 17.93
C TYR A 136 9.75 6.70 18.38
N GLY A 137 8.63 5.99 18.10
CA GLY A 137 8.40 4.63 18.59
C GLY A 137 9.40 3.59 18.06
N ALA A 138 9.86 3.76 16.82
CA ALA A 138 10.78 2.84 16.18
C ALA A 138 12.27 3.27 16.29
N TYR A 139 12.61 4.21 17.18
CA TYR A 139 13.97 4.71 17.30
C TYR A 139 15.02 3.60 17.48
N TYR A 140 14.81 2.72 18.44
CA TYR A 140 15.73 1.61 18.72
C TYR A 140 15.60 0.45 17.72
N TYR A 141 14.44 0.28 17.10
CA TYR A 141 14.27 -0.66 16.00
C TYR A 141 15.19 -0.35 14.82
N PHE A 142 15.40 0.94 14.51
CA PHE A 142 16.32 1.40 13.47
C PHE A 142 17.75 1.63 13.97
N GLY A 143 18.12 1.13 15.13
CA GLY A 143 19.48 1.12 15.65
C GLY A 143 19.84 2.18 16.71
N GLY A 144 18.85 2.99 17.14
CA GLY A 144 19.04 3.91 18.26
C GLY A 144 20.19 4.92 18.11
N ASP A 145 20.86 5.21 19.20
CA ASP A 145 21.95 6.19 19.25
C ASP A 145 23.10 5.85 18.29
N ASP A 146 23.39 4.57 18.08
CA ASP A 146 24.47 4.11 17.21
C ASP A 146 24.24 4.48 15.73
N VAL A 147 22.99 4.61 15.30
CA VAL A 147 22.61 5.02 13.94
C VAL A 147 22.29 6.50 13.87
N PHE A 148 21.46 7.00 14.77
CA PHE A 148 20.92 8.36 14.64
C PHE A 148 21.90 9.47 15.06
N LEU A 149 22.81 9.24 16.03
CA LEU A 149 23.78 10.29 16.41
C LEU A 149 24.83 10.55 15.31
N PRO A 150 25.43 9.55 14.65
CA PRO A 150 26.26 9.79 13.48
C PRO A 150 25.55 10.52 12.34
N ILE A 151 24.24 10.19 12.09
CA ILE A 151 23.44 10.89 11.09
C ILE A 151 23.24 12.35 11.48
N ARG A 152 22.89 12.64 12.75
CA ARG A 152 22.78 14.01 13.27
C ARG A 152 24.04 14.81 12.99
N ASP A 153 25.20 14.25 13.32
CA ASP A 153 26.47 14.94 13.18
C ASP A 153 26.80 15.20 11.69
N ALA A 154 26.51 14.24 10.80
CA ALA A 154 26.65 14.42 9.35
C ALA A 154 25.70 15.48 8.78
N VAL A 155 24.44 15.52 9.23
CA VAL A 155 23.48 16.57 8.86
C VAL A 155 23.99 17.95 9.30
N LYS A 156 24.48 18.07 10.54
CA LYS A 156 25.03 19.32 11.05
C LYS A 156 26.27 19.79 10.28
N GLU A 157 27.18 18.88 9.94
CA GLU A 157 28.38 19.19 9.15
C GLU A 157 27.98 19.68 7.74
N GLU A 158 27.07 18.98 7.06
CA GLU A 158 26.65 19.37 5.72
C GLU A 158 25.92 20.73 5.74
N LEU A 159 24.98 20.92 6.66
CA LEU A 159 24.23 22.17 6.80
C LEU A 159 25.18 23.34 7.15
N ALA A 160 26.15 23.12 8.03
CA ALA A 160 27.15 24.14 8.42
C ALA A 160 28.08 24.53 7.26
N SER A 161 28.32 23.64 6.30
CA SER A 161 29.15 23.89 5.11
C SER A 161 28.49 24.88 4.13
N LEU A 162 27.18 25.04 4.16
CA LEU A 162 26.46 25.98 3.31
C LEU A 162 26.68 27.42 3.81
N GLU A 163 26.86 28.37 2.90
CA GLU A 163 27.06 29.78 3.25
C GLU A 163 25.80 30.38 3.90
N LYS A 164 24.63 30.12 3.27
CA LYS A 164 23.32 30.62 3.70
C LYS A 164 22.28 29.52 3.58
N PRO A 165 22.26 28.55 4.52
CA PRO A 165 21.30 27.47 4.47
C PRO A 165 19.88 28.00 4.66
N THR A 166 18.92 27.31 4.03
CA THR A 166 17.47 27.58 4.09
C THR A 166 16.74 26.44 4.79
N VAL A 167 15.45 26.64 5.12
CA VAL A 167 14.57 25.58 5.63
C VAL A 167 14.49 24.41 4.64
N ARG A 168 14.50 24.70 3.34
CA ARG A 168 14.48 23.66 2.32
C ARG A 168 15.78 22.84 2.33
N ASP A 169 16.93 23.48 2.50
CA ASP A 169 18.20 22.74 2.61
C ASP A 169 18.18 21.81 3.84
N LEU A 170 17.62 22.26 4.96
CA LEU A 170 17.42 21.42 6.14
C LEU A 170 16.55 20.20 5.84
N ASP A 171 15.40 20.38 5.18
CA ASP A 171 14.48 19.30 4.78
C ASP A 171 15.16 18.29 3.85
N ASP A 172 15.83 18.79 2.79
CA ASP A 172 16.50 17.95 1.79
C ASP A 172 17.72 17.18 2.41
N ILE A 173 18.49 17.81 3.29
CA ILE A 173 19.66 17.18 3.95
C ILE A 173 19.19 16.12 4.97
N LEU A 174 18.17 16.41 5.79
CA LEU A 174 17.58 15.43 6.70
C LEU A 174 17.09 14.22 5.92
N TYR A 175 16.33 14.42 4.84
CA TYR A 175 15.86 13.33 3.99
C TYR A 175 17.00 12.51 3.40
N LYS A 176 18.01 13.14 2.85
CA LYS A 176 19.19 12.49 2.25
C LYS A 176 19.87 11.52 3.21
N HIS A 177 20.04 11.93 4.47
CA HIS A 177 20.76 11.12 5.46
C HIS A 177 19.85 10.07 6.16
N LEU A 178 18.56 10.33 6.30
CA LEU A 178 17.64 9.42 6.99
C LEU A 178 17.04 8.36 6.07
N SER A 179 16.72 8.71 4.82
CA SER A 179 16.02 7.82 3.91
C SER A 179 16.73 6.50 3.59
N PRO A 180 18.07 6.36 3.65
CA PRO A 180 18.71 5.06 3.48
C PRO A 180 18.47 4.07 4.61
N VAL A 181 18.12 4.55 5.81
CA VAL A 181 17.97 3.72 7.01
C VAL A 181 16.53 3.59 7.49
N LEU A 182 15.67 4.55 7.18
CA LEU A 182 14.27 4.57 7.64
C LEU A 182 13.33 3.97 6.58
N VAL A 183 12.83 2.78 6.86
CA VAL A 183 11.74 2.15 6.10
C VAL A 183 10.46 2.23 6.94
N ASP A 184 9.85 3.41 6.97
CA ASP A 184 8.66 3.72 7.76
C ASP A 184 7.64 4.48 6.91
N GLY A 185 6.49 3.86 6.68
CA GLY A 185 5.41 4.39 5.84
C GLY A 185 4.75 5.63 6.42
N HIS A 186 4.77 5.80 7.73
CA HIS A 186 4.23 6.96 8.43
C HIS A 186 5.25 8.09 8.64
N PHE A 187 6.55 7.84 8.42
CA PHE A 187 7.55 8.89 8.65
C PHE A 187 7.64 9.82 7.45
N SER A 188 7.41 11.11 7.68
CA SER A 188 7.62 12.16 6.68
C SER A 188 8.15 13.45 7.29
N LEU A 189 8.94 14.16 6.52
CA LEU A 189 9.27 15.57 6.70
C LEU A 189 8.31 16.41 5.84
N GLU A 190 8.50 17.73 5.82
CA GLU A 190 7.61 18.65 5.11
C GLU A 190 7.37 18.26 3.65
N SER A 191 8.44 17.99 2.90
CA SER A 191 8.39 17.68 1.47
C SER A 191 8.68 16.21 1.14
N HIS A 192 9.07 15.41 2.12
CA HIS A 192 9.65 14.08 1.90
C HIS A 192 8.98 12.99 2.74
N ALA A 193 8.61 11.88 2.11
CA ALA A 193 8.17 10.68 2.79
C ALA A 193 9.27 9.61 2.79
N MET A 194 9.66 9.11 3.97
CA MET A 194 10.79 8.16 4.12
C MET A 194 10.53 6.82 3.42
N ARG A 195 9.27 6.42 3.23
CA ARG A 195 8.93 5.20 2.47
C ARG A 195 9.31 5.27 0.99
N THR A 196 9.45 6.46 0.40
CA THR A 196 9.56 6.63 -1.06
C THR A 196 10.71 5.82 -1.68
N PRO A 197 11.94 5.81 -1.12
CA PRO A 197 13.05 5.03 -1.69
C PRO A 197 12.86 3.51 -1.58
N HIS A 198 11.97 3.05 -0.70
CA HIS A 198 11.76 1.65 -0.38
C HIS A 198 10.43 1.10 -0.90
N ALA A 199 9.60 1.98 -1.50
CA ALA A 199 8.29 1.60 -1.98
C ALA A 199 8.39 0.58 -3.12
N GLN A 200 7.71 -0.55 -2.96
CA GLN A 200 7.57 -1.58 -3.97
C GLN A 200 6.23 -1.44 -4.67
N TYR A 201 6.24 -1.55 -5.98
CA TYR A 201 5.06 -1.45 -6.83
C TYR A 201 4.84 -2.75 -7.59
N MET A 202 3.59 -3.08 -7.83
CA MET A 202 3.25 -4.20 -8.68
C MET A 202 3.56 -3.88 -10.14
N TYR A 203 4.31 -4.79 -10.78
CA TYR A 203 4.48 -4.86 -12.22
C TYR A 203 3.85 -6.15 -12.72
N TYR A 204 3.32 -6.14 -13.94
CA TYR A 204 2.66 -7.29 -14.55
C TYR A 204 2.84 -7.28 -16.07
N VAL A 205 2.75 -8.44 -16.70
CA VAL A 205 2.81 -8.58 -18.15
C VAL A 205 1.38 -8.72 -18.69
N PRO A 206 0.84 -7.70 -19.37
CA PRO A 206 -0.54 -7.74 -19.85
C PRO A 206 -0.73 -8.77 -20.97
N ASN A 207 -1.92 -9.39 -21.02
CA ASN A 207 -2.35 -10.33 -22.06
C ASN A 207 -1.49 -11.60 -22.22
N LEU A 208 -0.65 -11.91 -21.26
CA LEU A 208 0.11 -13.16 -21.20
C LEU A 208 -0.38 -13.97 -19.99
N TYR A 209 -1.38 -14.82 -20.22
CA TYR A 209 -1.99 -15.68 -19.21
C TYR A 209 -1.48 -17.10 -19.34
N LEU A 210 -1.26 -17.75 -18.22
CA LEU A 210 -0.80 -19.12 -18.07
C LEU A 210 -1.91 -19.92 -17.38
N ASP A 211 -2.13 -21.15 -17.80
CA ASP A 211 -3.13 -22.03 -17.17
C ASP A 211 -2.62 -22.67 -15.87
N SER A 212 -1.29 -22.73 -15.68
CA SER A 212 -0.66 -23.30 -14.49
C SER A 212 0.64 -22.57 -14.18
N ALA A 213 1.03 -22.56 -12.93
CA ALA A 213 2.38 -22.20 -12.47
C ALA A 213 3.33 -23.41 -12.41
N GLU A 214 2.82 -24.61 -12.65
CA GLU A 214 3.59 -25.85 -12.53
C GLU A 214 4.62 -25.96 -13.65
N GLY A 215 5.85 -26.34 -13.29
CA GLY A 215 6.95 -26.50 -14.24
C GLY A 215 7.65 -25.21 -14.67
N ALA A 216 7.28 -24.06 -14.14
CA ALA A 216 7.96 -22.79 -14.41
C ALA A 216 9.38 -22.79 -13.82
N GLU A 217 10.34 -22.24 -14.55
CA GLU A 217 11.72 -22.11 -14.05
C GLU A 217 11.84 -21.06 -12.92
N ASN A 218 10.96 -20.06 -12.96
CA ASN A 218 10.95 -18.93 -12.01
C ASN A 218 9.54 -18.71 -11.42
N PRO A 219 9.06 -19.59 -10.52
CA PRO A 219 7.71 -19.52 -9.97
C PRO A 219 7.42 -18.23 -9.17
N ASP A 220 8.45 -17.55 -8.67
CA ASP A 220 8.31 -16.30 -7.92
C ASP A 220 7.72 -15.16 -8.75
N TYR A 221 7.85 -15.21 -10.07
CA TYR A 221 7.25 -14.24 -10.98
C TYR A 221 5.84 -14.62 -11.45
N ILE A 222 5.35 -15.81 -11.12
CA ILE A 222 4.03 -16.27 -11.53
C ILE A 222 3.05 -16.12 -10.39
N LYS A 223 1.99 -15.35 -10.61
CA LYS A 223 0.99 -15.04 -9.60
C LYS A 223 -0.42 -15.42 -10.08
N PRO A 224 -1.29 -15.88 -9.18
CA PRO A 224 -2.71 -16.09 -9.50
C PRO A 224 -3.36 -14.77 -9.91
N THR A 225 -4.22 -14.83 -10.92
CA THR A 225 -4.97 -13.68 -11.42
C THR A 225 -6.36 -14.09 -11.90
N ILE A 226 -7.15 -13.11 -12.31
CA ILE A 226 -8.43 -13.33 -12.98
C ILE A 226 -8.25 -13.06 -14.47
N GLY A 227 -8.50 -14.06 -15.29
CA GLY A 227 -8.47 -13.93 -16.75
C GLY A 227 -9.57 -13.02 -17.29
N PRO A 228 -9.48 -12.62 -18.56
CA PRO A 228 -10.48 -11.76 -19.19
C PRO A 228 -11.87 -12.41 -19.30
N ASP A 229 -11.95 -13.73 -19.22
CA ASP A 229 -13.16 -14.54 -19.19
C ASP A 229 -13.74 -14.77 -17.78
N GLY A 230 -13.03 -14.35 -16.74
CA GLY A 230 -13.43 -14.50 -15.32
C GLY A 230 -12.84 -15.71 -14.61
N ARG A 231 -12.20 -16.65 -15.31
CA ARG A 231 -11.55 -17.79 -14.65
C ARG A 231 -10.31 -17.40 -13.87
N ILE A 232 -10.01 -18.13 -12.80
CA ILE A 232 -8.69 -18.04 -12.14
C ILE A 232 -7.66 -18.68 -13.05
N CYS A 233 -6.58 -17.94 -13.31
CA CYS A 233 -5.44 -18.38 -14.07
C CYS A 233 -4.17 -17.72 -13.48
N TYR A 234 -3.06 -17.77 -14.20
CA TYR A 234 -1.80 -17.19 -13.74
C TYR A 234 -1.25 -16.20 -14.76
N TRP A 235 -0.41 -15.29 -14.31
CA TRP A 235 0.33 -14.38 -15.16
C TRP A 235 1.67 -14.02 -14.55
N TYR A 236 2.55 -13.39 -15.33
CA TYR A 236 3.77 -12.83 -14.80
C TYR A 236 3.46 -11.53 -14.07
N ALA A 237 3.74 -11.50 -12.77
CA ALA A 237 3.65 -10.32 -11.93
C ALA A 237 4.71 -10.36 -10.83
N ALA A 238 5.23 -9.20 -10.47
CA ALA A 238 6.29 -9.06 -9.48
C ALA A 238 6.19 -7.71 -8.75
N LEU A 239 6.94 -7.60 -7.66
CA LEU A 239 7.18 -6.33 -6.99
C LEU A 239 8.54 -5.79 -7.42
N SER A 240 8.60 -4.49 -7.68
CA SER A 240 9.84 -3.77 -7.93
C SER A 240 9.66 -2.30 -7.55
N HIS A 241 10.76 -1.63 -7.22
CA HIS A 241 10.73 -0.19 -6.95
C HIS A 241 10.44 0.61 -8.21
N ASP A 242 11.17 0.35 -9.28
CA ASP A 242 11.12 1.11 -10.54
C ASP A 242 11.08 0.23 -11.80
N GLY A 243 11.12 -1.09 -11.65
CA GLY A 243 11.09 -2.07 -12.72
C GLY A 243 12.46 -2.41 -13.32
N SER A 244 13.55 -1.77 -12.88
CA SER A 244 14.88 -1.96 -13.46
C SER A 244 15.52 -3.32 -13.13
N ASP A 245 15.04 -3.98 -12.10
CA ASP A 245 15.47 -5.31 -11.64
C ASP A 245 14.65 -6.47 -12.24
N LEU A 246 13.65 -6.16 -13.09
CA LEU A 246 12.79 -7.16 -13.68
C LEU A 246 13.41 -7.76 -14.96
N PRO A 247 13.33 -9.08 -15.18
CA PRO A 247 13.89 -9.73 -16.35
C PRO A 247 13.11 -9.38 -17.64
N ASP A 248 13.84 -9.26 -18.74
CA ASP A 248 13.24 -9.03 -20.07
C ASP A 248 12.62 -10.31 -20.66
N THR A 249 13.01 -11.49 -20.16
CA THR A 249 12.53 -12.80 -20.62
C THR A 249 12.43 -13.79 -19.48
N LEU A 250 11.35 -14.58 -19.41
CA LEU A 250 11.19 -15.73 -18.52
C LEU A 250 10.53 -16.88 -19.27
N ASP A 251 10.92 -18.10 -18.99
CA ASP A 251 10.36 -19.32 -19.57
C ASP A 251 10.25 -19.26 -21.12
N GLY A 252 11.22 -18.61 -21.77
CA GLY A 252 11.25 -18.40 -23.21
C GLY A 252 10.30 -17.30 -23.74
N ASN A 253 9.54 -16.65 -22.88
CA ASN A 253 8.63 -15.56 -23.23
C ASN A 253 9.31 -14.20 -23.07
N PRO A 254 9.24 -13.29 -24.06
CA PRO A 254 9.63 -11.91 -23.89
C PRO A 254 8.60 -11.18 -23.03
N LEU A 255 9.07 -10.40 -22.04
CA LEU A 255 8.21 -9.75 -21.06
C LEU A 255 8.21 -8.24 -21.25
N ASN A 256 7.01 -7.67 -21.39
CA ASN A 256 6.80 -6.24 -21.42
C ASN A 256 6.08 -5.83 -20.14
N TRP A 257 6.84 -5.44 -19.13
CA TRP A 257 6.31 -5.11 -17.81
C TRP A 257 5.56 -3.78 -17.80
N ASN A 258 4.35 -3.80 -17.27
CA ASN A 258 3.54 -2.62 -16.99
C ASN A 258 3.45 -2.40 -15.48
N ARG A 259 3.72 -1.19 -15.03
CA ARG A 259 3.48 -0.81 -13.64
C ARG A 259 1.98 -0.66 -13.40
N ALA A 260 1.48 -1.28 -12.33
CA ALA A 260 0.12 -1.08 -11.85
C ALA A 260 0.05 0.22 -11.02
N PHE A 261 -0.95 1.03 -11.31
CA PHE A 261 -1.21 2.27 -10.59
C PHE A 261 -2.43 2.12 -9.69
N SER A 262 -2.41 2.79 -8.54
CA SER A 262 -3.59 2.93 -7.69
C SER A 262 -4.72 3.61 -8.45
N VAL A 263 -5.94 3.25 -8.08
CA VAL A 263 -7.12 3.88 -8.66
C VAL A 263 -7.36 5.20 -7.95
N ASN A 264 -7.16 6.31 -8.62
CA ASN A 264 -7.67 7.59 -8.13
C ASN A 264 -9.17 7.67 -8.46
N VAL A 265 -10.00 7.09 -7.60
CA VAL A 265 -11.46 6.99 -7.83
C VAL A 265 -12.16 8.31 -7.59
N ASN A 266 -11.52 9.31 -6.97
CA ASN A 266 -12.26 10.31 -6.22
C ASN A 266 -12.11 11.74 -6.68
N GLY A 267 -11.04 12.15 -7.30
CA GLY A 267 -10.84 13.58 -7.51
C GLY A 267 -11.21 14.43 -6.27
N GLY A 268 -11.21 13.84 -5.06
CA GLY A 268 -11.51 14.50 -3.79
C GLY A 268 -12.99 14.58 -3.34
N ASN A 269 -13.95 14.04 -4.09
CA ASN A 269 -15.39 14.25 -3.82
C ASN A 269 -16.21 12.99 -3.49
N ALA A 270 -15.62 11.79 -3.42
CA ALA A 270 -16.38 10.61 -3.07
C ALA A 270 -16.66 10.53 -1.55
N PRO A 271 -17.81 9.98 -1.16
CA PRO A 271 -18.10 9.78 0.26
C PRO A 271 -17.11 8.83 0.89
N ALA A 272 -16.83 9.02 2.19
CA ALA A 272 -15.92 8.17 2.95
C ALA A 272 -16.35 6.70 2.94
N PHE A 273 -17.68 6.47 2.96
CA PHE A 273 -18.31 5.17 2.84
C PHE A 273 -19.58 5.26 2.01
N SER A 274 -19.87 4.23 1.23
CA SER A 274 -21.13 4.08 0.48
C SER A 274 -21.46 2.62 0.27
N GLU A 275 -22.77 2.36 0.09
CA GLU A 275 -23.35 1.05 -0.16
C GLU A 275 -24.03 1.07 -1.53
N SER A 276 -23.88 -0.01 -2.26
CA SER A 276 -24.55 -0.25 -3.54
C SER A 276 -24.76 -1.74 -3.75
N GLU A 277 -25.42 -2.10 -4.80
CA GLU A 277 -25.73 -3.49 -5.16
C GLU A 277 -25.38 -3.73 -6.63
N TRP A 278 -24.91 -4.91 -6.93
CA TRP A 278 -24.74 -5.40 -8.29
C TRP A 278 -25.34 -6.81 -8.41
N GLU A 279 -26.42 -6.96 -9.18
CA GLU A 279 -27.11 -8.23 -9.41
C GLU A 279 -27.44 -9.01 -8.11
N GLY A 280 -27.94 -8.31 -7.10
CA GLY A 280 -28.22 -8.88 -5.78
C GLY A 280 -27.01 -8.99 -4.85
N VAL A 281 -25.79 -8.76 -5.34
CA VAL A 281 -24.56 -8.79 -4.54
C VAL A 281 -24.32 -7.44 -3.89
N PRO A 282 -24.22 -7.34 -2.55
CA PRO A 282 -23.83 -6.12 -1.88
C PRO A 282 -22.42 -5.69 -2.25
N VAL A 283 -22.25 -4.39 -2.52
CA VAL A 283 -20.96 -3.76 -2.79
C VAL A 283 -20.76 -2.62 -1.81
N LEU A 284 -19.91 -2.83 -0.84
CA LEU A 284 -19.52 -1.83 0.15
C LEU A 284 -18.24 -1.14 -0.30
N THR A 285 -18.22 0.18 -0.26
CA THR A 285 -17.08 0.98 -0.70
C THR A 285 -16.64 1.89 0.42
N SER A 286 -15.39 1.73 0.90
CA SER A 286 -14.77 2.60 1.89
C SER A 286 -13.53 3.26 1.31
N ARG A 287 -13.57 4.59 1.15
CA ARG A 287 -12.48 5.38 0.53
C ARG A 287 -11.62 6.13 1.54
N SER A 288 -12.11 6.28 2.75
CA SER A 288 -11.40 6.98 3.82
C SER A 288 -12.00 6.60 5.17
N MET A 289 -11.17 6.60 6.20
CA MET A 289 -11.62 6.48 7.60
C MET A 289 -11.31 7.75 8.40
N ARG A 290 -11.10 8.88 7.71
CA ARG A 290 -10.80 10.18 8.33
C ARG A 290 -12.08 10.84 8.83
N ASP A 291 -12.14 11.12 10.13
CA ASP A 291 -13.25 11.79 10.81
C ASP A 291 -12.90 13.24 11.24
N ARG A 292 -11.82 13.82 10.68
CA ARG A 292 -11.31 15.16 10.96
C ARG A 292 -11.01 15.90 9.63
N GLY A 293 -10.96 17.24 9.70
CA GLY A 293 -10.65 18.11 8.56
C GLY A 293 -11.88 18.70 7.90
N GLU A 294 -11.72 19.23 6.71
CA GLU A 294 -12.81 19.77 5.88
C GLU A 294 -13.82 18.67 5.59
N ASN A 295 -15.13 18.99 5.68
CA ASN A 295 -16.25 18.04 5.55
C ASN A 295 -16.30 16.94 6.65
N ALA A 296 -15.68 17.16 7.80
CA ALA A 296 -15.64 16.19 8.90
C ALA A 296 -17.02 15.64 9.30
N ASP A 297 -18.07 16.45 9.27
CA ASP A 297 -19.41 16.01 9.70
C ASP A 297 -20.06 15.05 8.70
N ALA A 298 -19.93 15.29 7.40
CA ALA A 298 -20.42 14.36 6.37
C ALA A 298 -19.62 13.05 6.40
N SER A 299 -18.31 13.14 6.56
CA SER A 299 -17.44 11.95 6.71
C SER A 299 -17.79 11.16 7.96
N LYS A 300 -18.01 11.80 9.11
CA LYS A 300 -18.41 11.14 10.36
C LYS A 300 -19.74 10.39 10.22
N GLN A 301 -20.73 10.97 9.55
CA GLN A 301 -22.01 10.33 9.33
C GLN A 301 -21.86 9.06 8.46
N ALA A 302 -21.11 9.14 7.36
CA ALA A 302 -20.85 8.00 6.50
C ALA A 302 -20.05 6.91 7.23
N LEU A 303 -19.04 7.30 8.02
CA LEU A 303 -18.23 6.36 8.80
C LEU A 303 -19.01 5.75 9.97
N GLN A 304 -19.96 6.49 10.58
CA GLN A 304 -20.86 5.91 11.57
C GLN A 304 -21.75 4.84 10.94
N ARG A 305 -22.28 5.10 9.72
CA ARG A 305 -23.04 4.09 8.97
C ARG A 305 -22.16 2.85 8.69
N LEU A 306 -20.89 3.04 8.28
CA LEU A 306 -19.95 1.92 8.16
C LEU A 306 -19.88 1.13 9.46
N ALA A 307 -19.63 1.80 10.60
CA ALA A 307 -19.48 1.11 11.89
C ALA A 307 -20.72 0.31 12.31
N ASP A 308 -21.92 0.79 11.96
CA ASP A 308 -23.18 0.26 12.46
C ASP A 308 -23.81 -0.83 11.55
N CYS A 309 -23.37 -0.93 10.26
CA CYS A 309 -24.02 -1.82 9.31
C CYS A 309 -23.42 -3.23 9.23
N GLY A 310 -22.37 -3.56 9.96
CA GLY A 310 -21.69 -4.86 9.84
C GLY A 310 -22.62 -6.04 9.98
N GLY A 311 -23.49 -6.02 10.98
CA GLY A 311 -24.46 -7.09 11.23
C GLY A 311 -25.49 -7.30 10.12
N GLU A 312 -25.77 -6.27 9.31
CA GLU A 312 -26.71 -6.38 8.17
C GLU A 312 -26.16 -7.30 7.05
N TYR A 313 -24.82 -7.46 7.00
CA TYR A 313 -24.11 -8.25 5.99
C TYR A 313 -23.53 -9.56 6.54
N ALA A 314 -23.80 -9.89 7.81
CA ALA A 314 -23.25 -11.08 8.46
C ALA A 314 -23.64 -12.38 7.74
N ASP A 315 -24.89 -12.47 7.27
CA ASP A 315 -25.45 -13.63 6.59
C ASP A 315 -25.43 -13.49 5.05
N SER A 316 -24.76 -12.48 4.49
CA SER A 316 -24.66 -12.32 3.05
C SER A 316 -23.90 -13.49 2.44
N PRO A 317 -24.48 -14.21 1.46
CA PRO A 317 -23.85 -15.36 0.83
C PRO A 317 -22.66 -14.96 -0.03
N LEU A 318 -22.60 -13.71 -0.44
CA LEU A 318 -21.55 -13.10 -1.25
C LEU A 318 -21.46 -11.61 -0.96
N LEU A 319 -20.23 -11.05 -0.90
CA LEU A 319 -19.98 -9.65 -0.61
C LEU A 319 -18.77 -9.14 -1.38
N ILE A 320 -18.83 -7.92 -1.91
CA ILE A 320 -17.67 -7.19 -2.41
C ILE A 320 -17.40 -6.00 -1.48
N PHE A 321 -16.17 -5.92 -0.93
CA PHE A 321 -15.74 -4.80 -0.10
C PHE A 321 -14.59 -4.05 -0.81
N ASP A 322 -14.87 -2.87 -1.35
CA ASP A 322 -13.90 -2.08 -2.11
C ASP A 322 -13.16 -1.09 -1.22
N LEU A 323 -11.91 -1.41 -0.89
CA LEU A 323 -10.98 -0.58 -0.10
C LEU A 323 -10.04 0.26 -0.96
N ARG A 324 -10.01 0.10 -2.28
CA ARG A 324 -9.05 0.81 -3.14
C ARG A 324 -9.07 2.31 -2.86
N ASP A 325 -7.89 2.94 -2.84
CA ASP A 325 -7.69 4.38 -2.55
C ASP A 325 -8.08 4.79 -1.11
N ASN A 326 -8.17 3.86 -0.16
CA ASN A 326 -8.46 4.16 1.24
C ASN A 326 -7.15 4.45 2.01
N SER A 327 -6.81 5.71 2.15
CA SER A 327 -5.59 6.15 2.85
C SER A 327 -5.65 6.08 4.38
N GLY A 328 -6.69 5.45 4.94
CA GLY A 328 -6.83 5.24 6.38
C GLY A 328 -7.54 6.35 7.14
N GLY A 329 -7.29 6.44 8.44
CA GLY A 329 -7.92 7.39 9.36
C GLY A 329 -8.06 6.86 10.79
N ASN A 330 -9.25 6.39 11.19
CA ASN A 330 -9.57 5.91 12.53
C ASN A 330 -10.13 4.48 12.48
N ASP A 331 -9.38 3.55 13.02
CA ASP A 331 -9.67 2.10 13.00
C ASP A 331 -11.01 1.73 13.65
N LYS A 332 -11.52 2.56 14.56
CA LYS A 332 -12.76 2.24 15.32
C LYS A 332 -13.93 1.86 14.41
N TYR A 333 -14.03 2.49 13.24
CA TYR A 333 -15.15 2.29 12.33
C TYR A 333 -15.12 0.90 11.68
N ILE A 334 -13.98 0.52 11.15
CA ILE A 334 -13.84 -0.81 10.52
C ILE A 334 -13.76 -1.92 11.56
N ASN A 335 -13.19 -1.66 12.74
CA ASN A 335 -13.17 -2.64 13.84
C ASN A 335 -14.56 -2.95 14.34
N ASN A 336 -15.44 -1.93 14.47
CA ASN A 336 -16.83 -2.15 14.84
C ASN A 336 -17.58 -2.91 13.75
N TRP A 337 -17.46 -2.49 12.48
CA TRP A 337 -18.06 -3.17 11.36
C TRP A 337 -17.66 -4.65 11.32
N PHE A 338 -16.35 -4.92 11.40
CA PHE A 338 -15.82 -6.29 11.31
C PHE A 338 -16.33 -7.17 12.46
N ARG A 339 -16.33 -6.63 13.68
CA ARG A 339 -16.85 -7.35 14.84
C ARG A 339 -18.32 -7.73 14.68
N ASP A 340 -19.14 -6.81 14.21
CA ASP A 340 -20.58 -7.01 14.09
C ASP A 340 -20.91 -7.91 12.88
N TRP A 341 -20.06 -7.88 11.84
CA TRP A 341 -20.14 -8.74 10.67
C TRP A 341 -19.67 -10.18 10.92
N SER A 342 -18.55 -10.36 11.61
CA SER A 342 -17.89 -11.67 11.78
C SER A 342 -18.16 -12.34 13.12
N GLY A 343 -18.68 -11.60 14.09
CA GLY A 343 -18.78 -12.06 15.48
C GLY A 343 -17.44 -12.13 16.22
N ALA A 344 -16.33 -11.76 15.58
CA ALA A 344 -14.98 -11.83 16.12
C ALA A 344 -14.36 -10.41 16.27
N LYS A 345 -13.39 -10.28 17.16
CA LYS A 345 -12.71 -8.99 17.37
C LYS A 345 -11.99 -8.48 16.12
N GLY A 346 -11.45 -9.40 15.31
CA GLY A 346 -10.59 -9.07 14.19
C GLY A 346 -9.17 -8.69 14.59
N GLY A 347 -8.36 -8.42 13.59
CA GLY A 347 -6.96 -8.04 13.72
C GLY A 347 -6.01 -9.22 13.70
N SER A 348 -4.87 -9.03 13.08
CA SER A 348 -3.78 -9.99 13.05
C SER A 348 -3.19 -10.22 14.44
N ARG A 349 -2.51 -11.34 14.62
CA ARG A 349 -1.62 -11.50 15.77
C ARG A 349 -0.58 -10.38 15.75
N SER A 350 -0.46 -9.64 16.82
CA SER A 350 0.38 -8.45 16.85
C SER A 350 1.09 -8.24 18.19
N LEU A 351 2.27 -7.63 18.12
CA LEU A 351 3.03 -7.11 19.25
C LEU A 351 3.12 -5.59 19.10
N TRP A 352 2.74 -4.87 20.14
CA TRP A 352 2.74 -3.42 20.21
C TRP A 352 3.69 -2.93 21.29
N ILE A 353 4.48 -1.93 20.95
CA ILE A 353 5.42 -1.27 21.86
C ILE A 353 5.09 0.21 21.82
N LEU A 354 4.46 0.73 22.86
CA LEU A 354 4.15 2.15 23.01
C LEU A 354 5.25 2.81 23.82
N ARG A 355 5.84 3.87 23.29
CA ARG A 355 6.88 4.65 23.97
C ARG A 355 6.25 5.86 24.64
N TYR A 356 6.30 5.92 25.97
CA TYR A 356 5.73 7.00 26.73
C TYR A 356 6.68 8.16 26.82
N SER A 357 6.46 9.17 26.02
CA SER A 357 7.13 10.46 26.07
C SER A 357 6.18 11.53 26.63
N GLN A 358 6.71 12.68 27.00
CA GLN A 358 5.93 13.83 27.41
C GLN A 358 4.97 14.29 26.30
N LEU A 359 5.43 14.28 25.04
CA LEU A 359 4.63 14.65 23.88
C LEU A 359 3.53 13.62 23.57
N SER A 360 3.84 12.32 23.61
CA SER A 360 2.81 11.29 23.38
C SER A 360 1.72 11.35 24.47
N CYS A 361 2.09 11.58 25.73
CA CYS A 361 1.14 11.74 26.83
C CYS A 361 0.29 13.02 26.72
N ARG A 362 0.83 14.10 26.15
CA ARG A 362 0.08 15.33 25.90
C ARG A 362 -0.95 15.17 24.78
N LEU A 363 -0.57 14.48 23.72
CA LEU A 363 -1.37 14.41 22.48
C LEU A 363 -2.39 13.28 22.47
N PHE A 364 -2.14 12.20 23.19
CA PHE A 364 -3.01 11.03 23.22
C PHE A 364 -3.54 10.74 24.63
N SER A 365 -4.86 10.75 24.78
CA SER A 365 -5.53 10.52 26.07
C SER A 365 -5.35 9.11 26.66
N HIS A 366 -4.94 8.15 25.84
CA HIS A 366 -4.69 6.77 26.29
C HIS A 366 -3.25 6.56 26.79
N TYR A 367 -2.35 7.54 26.64
CA TYR A 367 -1.04 7.53 27.28
C TYR A 367 -1.13 8.18 28.67
N SER A 368 -0.51 7.56 29.66
CA SER A 368 -0.50 8.08 31.03
C SER A 368 0.85 8.71 31.36
N ALA A 369 0.83 9.96 31.81
CA ALA A 369 2.02 10.69 32.22
C ALA A 369 2.82 9.98 33.36
N ASN A 370 2.20 9.09 34.11
CA ASN A 370 2.87 8.31 35.15
C ASN A 370 3.91 7.33 34.62
N TYR A 371 3.90 7.08 33.30
CA TYR A 371 4.79 6.13 32.66
C TYR A 371 5.80 6.79 31.72
N ILE A 372 5.93 8.12 31.75
CA ILE A 372 6.95 8.83 30.95
C ILE A 372 8.33 8.22 31.23
N GLY A 373 9.04 7.86 30.15
CA GLY A 373 10.32 7.17 30.25
C GLY A 373 10.25 5.66 30.26
N ALA A 374 9.06 5.07 30.06
CA ALA A 374 8.85 3.64 30.00
C ALA A 374 8.22 3.21 28.68
N TYR A 375 8.26 1.92 28.44
CA TYR A 375 7.51 1.26 27.36
C TYR A 375 6.29 0.54 27.93
N HIS A 376 5.21 0.56 27.15
CA HIS A 376 4.09 -0.36 27.36
C HIS A 376 4.09 -1.38 26.23
N VAL A 377 4.44 -2.61 26.57
CA VAL A 377 4.47 -3.73 25.62
C VAL A 377 3.23 -4.60 25.85
N PHE A 378 2.49 -4.87 24.80
CA PHE A 378 1.36 -5.79 24.83
C PHE A 378 1.23 -6.52 23.49
N SER A 379 0.76 -7.76 23.57
CA SER A 379 0.42 -8.56 22.38
C SER A 379 -1.09 -8.72 22.26
N SER A 380 -1.55 -8.79 21.04
CA SER A 380 -2.92 -9.16 20.71
C SER A 380 -2.90 -10.47 19.94
N PRO A 381 -3.59 -11.54 20.41
CA PRO A 381 -3.77 -12.72 19.61
C PRO A 381 -4.71 -12.41 18.45
N ALA A 382 -4.49 -13.00 17.30
CA ALA A 382 -5.49 -13.02 16.24
C ALA A 382 -6.70 -13.86 16.67
N THR A 383 -7.87 -13.51 16.16
CA THR A 383 -9.08 -14.29 16.31
C THR A 383 -9.53 -14.76 14.92
N TRP A 384 -9.63 -16.06 14.72
CA TRP A 384 -10.16 -16.59 13.48
C TRP A 384 -11.68 -16.59 13.51
N ALA A 385 -12.31 -15.97 12.52
CA ALA A 385 -13.75 -16.00 12.32
C ALA A 385 -14.10 -17.08 11.28
N ASP A 386 -14.71 -18.16 11.74
CA ASP A 386 -15.28 -19.17 10.84
C ASP A 386 -16.63 -18.61 10.29
N ARG A 387 -16.68 -18.42 8.99
CA ARG A 387 -17.89 -18.02 8.29
C ARG A 387 -17.98 -18.71 6.94
N SER A 388 -19.13 -18.63 6.29
CA SER A 388 -19.36 -19.16 4.95
C SER A 388 -19.81 -18.05 4.00
N GLY A 389 -19.49 -18.22 2.73
CA GLY A 389 -19.80 -17.28 1.67
C GLY A 389 -18.61 -16.37 1.31
N PRO A 390 -18.24 -16.34 0.02
CA PRO A 390 -17.07 -15.59 -0.44
C PRO A 390 -17.20 -14.09 -0.21
N VAL A 391 -16.11 -13.48 0.23
CA VAL A 391 -15.95 -12.02 0.31
C VAL A 391 -14.76 -11.61 -0.54
N PHE A 392 -15.00 -10.73 -1.49
CA PHE A 392 -13.93 -10.16 -2.32
C PHE A 392 -13.55 -8.78 -1.79
N VAL A 393 -12.35 -8.65 -1.25
CA VAL A 393 -11.80 -7.36 -0.79
C VAL A 393 -10.91 -6.79 -1.87
N LEU A 394 -11.30 -5.66 -2.44
CA LEU A 394 -10.52 -5.00 -3.48
C LEU A 394 -9.52 -4.04 -2.83
N GLN A 395 -8.25 -4.17 -3.20
CA GLN A 395 -7.17 -3.37 -2.63
C GLN A 395 -6.19 -2.87 -3.69
N ASP A 396 -5.45 -1.81 -3.34
CA ASP A 396 -4.39 -1.25 -4.18
C ASP A 396 -3.35 -0.49 -3.33
N LYS A 397 -2.37 0.10 -3.99
CA LYS A 397 -1.30 0.90 -3.36
C LYS A 397 -1.80 2.19 -2.69
N GLY A 398 -3.07 2.57 -2.84
CA GLY A 398 -3.74 3.67 -2.13
C GLY A 398 -4.25 3.29 -0.73
N VAL A 399 -4.31 1.97 -0.43
CA VAL A 399 -4.74 1.47 0.89
C VAL A 399 -3.60 1.59 1.88
N ALA A 400 -3.82 2.34 2.97
CA ALA A 400 -2.79 2.66 3.96
C ALA A 400 -3.36 2.77 5.39
N SER A 401 -2.51 2.58 6.40
CA SER A 401 -2.85 2.85 7.80
C SER A 401 -4.14 2.12 8.21
N SER A 402 -5.18 2.80 8.70
CA SER A 402 -6.47 2.16 9.03
C SER A 402 -7.12 1.40 7.86
N GLY A 403 -6.78 1.73 6.60
CA GLY A 403 -7.14 0.91 5.44
C GLY A 403 -6.44 -0.46 5.48
N GLU A 404 -5.19 -0.50 5.92
CA GLU A 404 -4.44 -1.74 6.13
C GLU A 404 -4.93 -2.50 7.37
N SER A 405 -5.38 -1.80 8.42
CA SER A 405 -6.08 -2.44 9.56
C SER A 405 -7.36 -3.15 9.11
N ALA A 406 -8.07 -2.60 8.10
CA ALA A 406 -9.21 -3.30 7.49
C ALA A 406 -8.76 -4.60 6.79
N VAL A 407 -7.67 -4.55 6.03
CA VAL A 407 -7.08 -5.75 5.39
C VAL A 407 -6.68 -6.77 6.45
N GLU A 408 -6.02 -6.35 7.54
CA GLU A 408 -5.67 -7.24 8.66
C GLU A 408 -6.89 -7.92 9.27
N ASN A 409 -7.97 -7.18 9.50
CA ASN A 409 -9.22 -7.75 10.01
C ASN A 409 -9.76 -8.83 9.07
N PHE A 410 -9.91 -8.53 7.80
CA PHE A 410 -10.41 -9.48 6.80
C PHE A 410 -9.51 -10.72 6.64
N ARG A 411 -8.20 -10.60 6.86
CA ARG A 411 -7.26 -11.74 6.82
C ARG A 411 -7.48 -12.75 7.94
N THR A 412 -8.23 -12.39 8.98
CA THR A 412 -8.58 -13.28 10.10
C THR A 412 -9.97 -13.90 9.96
N ALA A 413 -10.58 -13.86 8.80
CA ALA A 413 -11.87 -14.48 8.50
C ALA A 413 -11.76 -15.49 7.36
N ALA A 414 -12.57 -16.56 7.45
CA ALA A 414 -12.70 -17.54 6.38
C ALA A 414 -13.40 -16.94 5.15
N ASP A 415 -13.18 -17.55 4.01
CA ASP A 415 -13.81 -17.26 2.72
C ASP A 415 -13.59 -15.82 2.21
N VAL A 416 -12.45 -15.20 2.54
CA VAL A 416 -12.05 -13.88 2.04
C VAL A 416 -10.95 -13.99 1.00
N LEU A 417 -11.13 -13.35 -0.16
CA LEU A 417 -10.11 -13.19 -1.20
C LEU A 417 -9.78 -11.73 -1.44
N PHE A 418 -8.50 -11.39 -1.42
CA PHE A 418 -8.00 -10.06 -1.76
C PHE A 418 -7.68 -9.99 -3.25
N VAL A 419 -8.27 -9.01 -3.95
CA VAL A 419 -8.13 -8.82 -5.39
C VAL A 419 -7.55 -7.45 -5.69
N GLY A 420 -6.50 -7.39 -6.49
CA GLY A 420 -5.89 -6.13 -6.91
C GLY A 420 -4.38 -6.12 -6.84
N GLY A 421 -3.82 -5.04 -6.31
CA GLY A 421 -2.38 -4.88 -6.07
C GLY A 421 -2.04 -4.86 -4.57
N PRO A 422 -0.75 -4.75 -4.22
CA PRO A 422 -0.32 -4.60 -2.83
C PRO A 422 -0.87 -3.31 -2.22
N THR A 423 -1.04 -3.29 -0.89
CA THR A 423 -1.33 -2.06 -0.14
C THR A 423 -0.10 -1.15 -0.05
N LEU A 424 -0.21 0.01 0.60
CA LEU A 424 0.89 0.98 0.67
C LEU A 424 2.12 0.45 1.43
N GLY A 425 1.89 -0.28 2.51
CA GLY A 425 2.91 -0.59 3.49
C GLY A 425 3.18 0.62 4.39
N CYS A 426 2.32 0.76 5.42
CA CYS A 426 2.30 1.89 6.32
C CYS A 426 1.65 1.44 7.64
N ALA A 427 2.26 0.46 8.30
CA ALA A 427 1.70 -0.19 9.49
C ALA A 427 2.69 -0.29 10.67
N LEU A 428 4.00 -0.06 10.43
CA LEU A 428 5.05 -0.25 11.42
C LEU A 428 4.91 0.67 12.64
N THR A 429 4.57 1.95 12.43
CA THR A 429 4.56 2.94 13.52
C THR A 429 3.18 3.55 13.72
N PRO A 430 2.40 3.08 14.71
CA PRO A 430 1.10 3.63 15.07
C PRO A 430 1.20 4.89 15.93
N ASN A 431 0.04 5.52 16.19
CA ASN A 431 -0.10 6.70 17.04
C ASN A 431 0.74 7.87 16.53
N ASN A 432 0.42 8.30 15.32
CA ASN A 432 1.19 9.32 14.61
C ASN A 432 0.94 10.73 15.14
N ILE A 433 2.02 11.49 15.26
CA ILE A 433 2.02 12.89 15.66
C ILE A 433 2.66 13.75 14.58
N ARG A 434 2.23 15.00 14.49
CA ARG A 434 2.88 16.04 13.71
C ARG A 434 3.50 17.04 14.67
N LEU A 435 4.79 17.30 14.48
CA LEU A 435 5.56 18.25 15.27
C LEU A 435 6.19 19.29 14.32
N TYR A 436 6.54 20.44 14.87
CA TYR A 436 7.14 21.57 14.13
C TYR A 436 8.43 21.97 14.81
N LEU A 437 9.52 22.11 14.04
CA LEU A 437 10.82 22.52 14.60
C LEU A 437 10.79 23.99 15.01
N PRO A 438 11.35 24.33 16.19
CA PRO A 438 11.11 25.63 16.83
C PRO A 438 11.51 26.86 16.01
N HIS A 439 12.62 26.80 15.26
CA HIS A 439 13.14 27.96 14.53
C HIS A 439 12.66 28.00 13.08
N SER A 440 12.65 26.86 12.41
CA SER A 440 12.30 26.78 10.99
C SER A 440 10.81 26.58 10.72
N GLY A 441 10.03 26.12 11.70
CA GLY A 441 8.66 25.67 11.49
C GLY A 441 8.56 24.41 10.65
N LEU A 442 9.69 23.76 10.29
CA LEU A 442 9.69 22.53 9.49
C LEU A 442 8.84 21.46 10.17
N SER A 443 7.86 20.92 9.46
CA SER A 443 7.04 19.86 10.02
C SER A 443 7.69 18.48 9.88
N CYS A 444 7.60 17.69 10.95
CA CYS A 444 7.91 16.25 10.94
C CYS A 444 6.72 15.46 11.45
N TYR A 445 6.51 14.27 10.88
CA TYR A 445 5.39 13.40 11.18
C TYR A 445 5.90 11.97 11.34
N PHE A 446 5.62 11.33 12.46
CA PHE A 446 6.03 9.97 12.77
C PHE A 446 5.18 9.34 13.87
N GLY A 447 5.27 8.00 14.01
CA GLY A 447 4.56 7.24 15.03
C GLY A 447 5.29 7.21 16.37
N THR A 448 4.53 7.21 17.48
CA THR A 448 5.05 7.09 18.86
C THR A 448 5.08 5.66 19.37
N GLY A 449 4.58 4.71 18.59
CA GLY A 449 4.63 3.28 18.85
C GLY A 449 5.36 2.53 17.76
N LEU A 450 5.67 1.26 18.04
CA LEU A 450 6.16 0.27 17.10
C LEU A 450 5.22 -0.92 17.15
N ALA A 451 4.84 -1.46 15.99
CA ALA A 451 3.93 -2.58 15.88
C ALA A 451 4.42 -3.62 14.87
N PHE A 452 4.39 -4.87 15.26
CA PHE A 452 4.62 -6.01 14.39
C PHE A 452 3.34 -6.82 14.29
N CYS A 453 2.99 -7.26 13.08
CA CYS A 453 1.82 -8.10 12.85
C CYS A 453 2.17 -9.33 12.01
N GLU A 454 1.41 -10.43 12.22
CA GLU A 454 1.47 -11.70 11.50
C GLU A 454 2.84 -12.39 11.43
N THR A 455 3.76 -11.84 10.62
CA THR A 455 5.04 -12.45 10.26
C THR A 455 6.23 -11.89 11.02
N ASP A 456 6.00 -10.92 11.92
CA ASP A 456 7.05 -10.26 12.70
C ASP A 456 8.04 -9.45 11.83
N GLU A 457 7.67 -9.19 10.56
CA GLU A 457 8.47 -8.47 9.59
C GLU A 457 7.91 -7.06 9.34
N ASN A 458 8.81 -6.14 9.04
CA ASN A 458 8.41 -4.82 8.56
C ASN A 458 7.84 -4.92 7.14
N ARG A 459 6.57 -4.57 6.96
CA ARG A 459 5.89 -4.54 5.66
C ARG A 459 5.87 -3.16 5.03
N ASP A 460 6.45 -2.16 5.68
CA ASP A 460 6.43 -0.80 5.18
C ASP A 460 7.15 -0.69 3.84
N GLY A 461 6.53 0.04 2.93
CA GLY A 461 6.95 0.09 1.53
C GLY A 461 6.44 -1.06 0.64
N VAL A 462 6.23 -2.25 1.18
CA VAL A 462 5.69 -3.43 0.44
C VAL A 462 4.18 -3.51 0.54
N GLY A 463 3.63 -3.54 1.76
CA GLY A 463 2.21 -3.68 2.07
C GLY A 463 1.72 -5.12 2.07
N PHE A 464 0.39 -5.30 2.21
CA PHE A 464 -0.27 -6.59 2.15
C PHE A 464 -0.50 -7.00 0.69
N LEU A 465 -0.07 -8.21 0.35
CA LEU A 465 -0.21 -8.76 -1.00
C LEU A 465 -1.62 -9.29 -1.24
N PRO A 466 -2.15 -9.18 -2.47
CA PRO A 466 -3.42 -9.80 -2.83
C PRO A 466 -3.27 -11.32 -3.04
N ASP A 467 -4.40 -12.03 -3.02
CA ASP A 467 -4.47 -13.43 -3.43
C ASP A 467 -4.58 -13.56 -4.95
N LEU A 468 -5.39 -12.69 -5.54
CA LEU A 468 -5.57 -12.57 -6.98
C LEU A 468 -4.98 -11.24 -7.43
N TRP A 469 -3.82 -11.31 -8.07
CA TRP A 469 -3.08 -10.16 -8.57
C TRP A 469 -3.77 -9.62 -9.80
N VAL A 470 -4.34 -8.45 -9.72
CA VAL A 470 -5.10 -7.81 -10.81
C VAL A 470 -4.71 -6.34 -10.89
N ALA A 471 -4.57 -5.79 -12.08
CA ALA A 471 -4.38 -4.35 -12.23
C ALA A 471 -5.54 -3.61 -11.50
N PRO A 472 -5.25 -2.72 -10.54
CA PRO A 472 -6.29 -2.17 -9.64
C PRO A 472 -7.49 -1.53 -10.35
N ALA A 473 -7.26 -0.90 -11.50
CA ALA A 473 -8.33 -0.32 -12.31
C ALA A 473 -9.32 -1.37 -12.85
N GLN A 474 -8.90 -2.62 -12.99
CA GLN A 474 -9.72 -3.72 -13.51
C GLN A 474 -10.32 -4.60 -12.40
N ALA A 475 -9.87 -4.45 -11.14
CA ALA A 475 -10.23 -5.34 -10.05
C ALA A 475 -11.75 -5.54 -9.90
N MET A 476 -12.54 -4.47 -9.87
CA MET A 476 -14.01 -4.57 -9.77
C MET A 476 -14.63 -5.33 -10.95
N VAL A 477 -14.20 -5.01 -12.16
CA VAL A 477 -14.78 -5.64 -13.37
C VAL A 477 -14.42 -7.12 -13.45
N LEU A 478 -13.17 -7.46 -13.15
CA LEU A 478 -12.71 -8.86 -13.19
C LEU A 478 -13.28 -9.68 -12.04
N THR A 479 -13.46 -9.10 -10.85
CA THR A 479 -14.15 -9.75 -9.74
C THR A 479 -15.59 -10.11 -10.11
N LYS A 480 -16.33 -9.20 -10.74
CA LYS A 480 -17.69 -9.48 -11.23
C LYS A 480 -17.70 -10.62 -12.24
N LYS A 481 -16.80 -10.62 -13.20
CA LYS A 481 -16.66 -11.72 -14.17
C LYS A 481 -16.29 -13.06 -13.51
N LEU A 482 -15.44 -13.04 -12.47
CA LEU A 482 -15.13 -14.25 -11.70
C LEU A 482 -16.38 -14.79 -11.02
N ILE A 483 -17.16 -13.93 -10.38
CA ILE A 483 -18.43 -14.30 -9.74
C ILE A 483 -19.38 -14.94 -10.76
N GLU A 484 -19.54 -14.34 -11.94
CA GLU A 484 -20.36 -14.88 -13.04
C GLU A 484 -19.82 -16.22 -13.56
N TYR A 485 -18.50 -16.32 -13.79
CA TYR A 485 -17.87 -17.53 -14.35
C TYR A 485 -18.06 -18.75 -13.45
N TYR A 486 -17.87 -18.58 -12.14
CA TYR A 486 -18.06 -19.67 -11.16
C TYR A 486 -19.48 -19.79 -10.62
N GLY A 487 -20.41 -18.96 -11.10
CA GLY A 487 -21.83 -19.01 -10.69
C GLY A 487 -22.06 -18.70 -9.20
N LEU A 488 -21.23 -17.83 -8.60
CA LEU A 488 -21.29 -17.56 -7.17
C LEU A 488 -22.46 -16.66 -6.75
N ASN A 489 -23.10 -15.97 -7.71
CA ASN A 489 -24.27 -15.08 -7.50
C ASN A 489 -25.62 -15.78 -7.74
N VAL A 490 -25.61 -17.06 -8.02
CA VAL A 490 -26.88 -17.84 -8.15
C VAL A 490 -27.26 -18.33 -6.77
N GLU A 491 -28.48 -18.01 -6.34
CA GLU A 491 -29.05 -18.57 -5.10
C GLU A 491 -28.94 -20.11 -5.12
N PRO A 492 -28.50 -20.74 -4.01
CA PRO A 492 -28.32 -22.18 -3.93
C PRO A 492 -29.64 -22.96 -4.04
#